data_a4d4a4781afc741309a02dfc781bd9aa
#
_entry.id   a4d4a4781afc741309a02dfc781bd9aa
#
_cell.length_a   1.000
_cell.length_b   1.000
_cell.length_c   1.000
_cell.angle_alpha   90.00
_cell.angle_beta   90.00
_cell.angle_gamma   90.00
#
_symmetry.space_group_name_H-M   'P 1'
#
loop_
_entity.id
_entity.type
_entity.pdbx_description
1 polymer ?
#
loop_
_entity_poly.entity_id
_entity_poly.type
_entity_poly.pdbx_seq_one_letter_code
_entity_poly.pdbx_strand_id
1 'polypeptide(L)'
;AREFLLRVRSFLHIRAGMAQEILTFDEQVWLAKHWGFADQPHLLAVEQFMQQYYRHTMGLHAALMRFVERCRRRSLWQRIVRWLPSPRIEQYFAIDGEALTVPAELRSQVLAQPALLLTLFNLARSRKLNIDPALLEDIHRHAETLSAEQFHTPETGRTFLSILAGPGPAQTMEAMHRAHLLAKRVPAFSRVRGPM
;
A
#
# COMPACT_ATOMS: atom_id res chain seq x y z
N ALA A 1 -17.58 -6.14 -4.36
CA ALA A 1 -17.32 -4.85 -3.71
C ALA A 1 -18.42 -3.83 -4.00
N ARG A 2 -18.66 -3.48 -5.27
CA ARG A 2 -19.63 -2.43 -5.66
C ARG A 2 -21.03 -2.69 -5.09
N GLU A 3 -21.58 -3.88 -5.28
CA GLU A 3 -22.90 -4.24 -4.79
C GLU A 3 -23.00 -4.16 -3.27
N PHE A 4 -22.01 -4.66 -2.55
CA PHE A 4 -21.96 -4.58 -1.09
C PHE A 4 -22.00 -3.13 -0.59
N LEU A 5 -21.18 -2.25 -1.14
CA LEU A 5 -21.13 -0.85 -0.74
C LEU A 5 -22.40 -0.08 -1.09
N LEU A 6 -23.01 -0.38 -2.24
CA LEU A 6 -24.30 0.19 -2.61
C LEU A 6 -25.41 -0.26 -1.66
N ARG A 7 -25.40 -1.52 -1.23
CA ARG A 7 -26.36 -2.01 -0.22
C ARG A 7 -26.14 -1.30 1.11
N VAL A 8 -24.92 -1.17 1.62
CA VAL A 8 -24.63 -0.39 2.84
C VAL A 8 -25.21 1.00 2.73
N ARG A 9 -24.89 1.73 1.65
CA ARG A 9 -25.39 3.08 1.41
C ARG A 9 -26.91 3.16 1.37
N SER A 10 -27.55 2.27 0.65
CA SER A 10 -29.01 2.24 0.54
C SER A 10 -29.67 2.01 1.91
N PHE A 11 -29.14 1.12 2.72
CA PHE A 11 -29.66 0.89 4.08
C PHE A 11 -29.47 2.10 5.00
N LEU A 12 -28.34 2.81 4.92
CA LEU A 12 -28.12 4.06 5.65
C LEU A 12 -29.17 5.12 5.28
N HIS A 13 -29.42 5.31 3.97
CA HIS A 13 -30.42 6.26 3.48
C HIS A 13 -31.84 5.89 3.92
N ILE A 14 -32.22 4.63 3.80
CA ILE A 14 -33.56 4.14 4.23
C ILE A 14 -33.76 4.37 5.72
N ARG A 15 -32.76 4.03 6.54
CA ARG A 15 -32.84 4.21 8.00
C ARG A 15 -32.89 5.66 8.43
N ALA A 16 -32.08 6.50 7.80
CA ALA A 16 -32.04 7.93 8.13
C ALA A 16 -33.22 8.73 7.54
N GLY A 17 -33.94 8.16 6.56
CA GLY A 17 -34.97 8.89 5.79
C GLY A 17 -34.41 10.02 4.92
N MET A 18 -33.10 10.13 4.82
CA MET A 18 -32.38 11.16 4.07
C MET A 18 -31.02 10.62 3.57
N ALA A 19 -30.33 11.41 2.75
CA ALA A 19 -28.99 11.05 2.30
C ALA A 19 -28.02 11.02 3.49
N GLN A 20 -27.60 9.81 3.91
CA GLN A 20 -26.63 9.57 4.98
C GLN A 20 -25.43 8.84 4.41
N GLU A 21 -24.26 9.48 4.49
CA GLU A 21 -23.00 8.94 3.93
C GLU A 21 -22.00 8.50 5.03
N ILE A 22 -22.36 8.72 6.31
CA ILE A 22 -21.49 8.42 7.45
C ILE A 22 -21.95 7.12 8.10
N LEU A 23 -21.04 6.16 8.18
CA LEU A 23 -21.25 4.88 8.87
C LEU A 23 -20.81 5.04 10.34
N THR A 24 -21.68 5.57 11.18
CA THR A 24 -21.46 5.72 12.63
C THR A 24 -21.39 4.36 13.31
N PHE A 25 -20.92 4.31 14.56
CA PHE A 25 -20.88 3.07 15.33
C PHE A 25 -22.25 2.42 15.49
N ASP A 26 -23.28 3.23 15.75
CA ASP A 26 -24.67 2.76 15.87
C ASP A 26 -25.18 2.14 14.57
N GLU A 27 -24.80 2.74 13.42
CA GLU A 27 -25.11 2.21 12.10
C GLU A 27 -24.40 0.87 11.85
N GLN A 28 -23.14 0.76 12.26
CA GLN A 28 -22.37 -0.49 12.14
C GLN A 28 -23.04 -1.61 12.94
N VAL A 29 -23.39 -1.37 14.20
CA VAL A 29 -24.06 -2.34 15.07
C VAL A 29 -25.41 -2.75 14.50
N TRP A 30 -26.19 -1.77 14.02
CA TRP A 30 -27.50 -2.03 13.44
C TRP A 30 -27.39 -2.87 12.15
N LEU A 31 -26.50 -2.48 11.24
CA LEU A 31 -26.26 -3.22 9.99
C LEU A 31 -25.78 -4.65 10.23
N ALA A 32 -24.87 -4.83 11.19
CA ALA A 32 -24.38 -6.15 11.56
C ALA A 32 -25.55 -7.07 11.96
N LYS A 33 -26.41 -6.61 12.86
CA LYS A 33 -27.59 -7.39 13.29
C LYS A 33 -28.58 -7.61 12.14
N HIS A 34 -28.86 -6.59 11.36
CA HIS A 34 -29.81 -6.65 10.24
C HIS A 34 -29.38 -7.61 9.14
N TRP A 35 -28.08 -7.79 8.96
CA TRP A 35 -27.50 -8.69 7.97
C TRP A 35 -27.19 -10.10 8.51
N GLY A 36 -27.63 -10.38 9.74
CA GLY A 36 -27.57 -11.73 10.33
C GLY A 36 -26.21 -12.09 10.92
N PHE A 37 -25.33 -11.11 11.17
CA PHE A 37 -24.13 -11.37 11.95
C PHE A 37 -24.49 -11.59 13.41
N ALA A 38 -23.89 -12.61 14.04
CA ALA A 38 -24.10 -12.96 15.44
C ALA A 38 -22.78 -12.88 16.22
N ASP A 39 -22.89 -12.48 17.48
CA ASP A 39 -21.74 -12.43 18.38
C ASP A 39 -21.17 -13.84 18.59
N GLN A 40 -19.86 -13.97 18.49
CA GLN A 40 -19.09 -15.18 18.75
C GLN A 40 -18.17 -14.96 19.95
N PRO A 41 -17.66 -16.02 20.62
CA PRO A 41 -16.86 -15.89 21.83
C PRO A 41 -15.63 -14.97 21.70
N HIS A 42 -15.10 -14.80 20.49
CA HIS A 42 -13.88 -14.00 20.24
C HIS A 42 -14.06 -12.94 19.14
N LEU A 43 -15.28 -12.73 18.63
CA LEU A 43 -15.52 -11.81 17.52
C LEU A 43 -16.97 -11.31 17.51
N LEU A 44 -17.18 -10.04 17.80
CA LEU A 44 -18.51 -9.44 17.83
C LEU A 44 -19.13 -9.36 16.42
N ALA A 45 -20.44 -9.34 16.35
CA ALA A 45 -21.19 -9.20 15.10
C ALA A 45 -20.77 -7.94 14.31
N VAL A 46 -20.57 -6.83 15.03
CA VAL A 46 -20.10 -5.57 14.43
C VAL A 46 -18.68 -5.69 13.87
N GLU A 47 -17.81 -6.43 14.52
CA GLU A 47 -16.44 -6.66 14.03
C GLU A 47 -16.43 -7.51 12.76
N GLN A 48 -17.27 -8.55 12.70
CA GLN A 48 -17.45 -9.38 11.51
C GLN A 48 -17.96 -8.55 10.32
N PHE A 49 -18.94 -7.69 10.54
CA PHE A 49 -19.45 -6.77 9.54
C PHE A 49 -18.34 -5.81 9.06
N MET A 50 -17.59 -5.21 9.99
CA MET A 50 -16.53 -4.26 9.67
C MET A 50 -15.34 -4.91 8.95
N GLN A 51 -14.99 -6.15 9.27
CA GLN A 51 -14.01 -6.92 8.50
C GLN A 51 -14.44 -7.07 7.04
N GLN A 52 -15.70 -7.40 6.81
CA GLN A 52 -16.25 -7.51 5.47
C GLN A 52 -16.28 -6.14 4.76
N TYR A 53 -16.68 -5.09 5.46
CA TYR A 53 -16.66 -3.72 4.94
C TYR A 53 -15.25 -3.28 4.52
N TYR A 54 -14.25 -3.47 5.37
CA TYR A 54 -12.86 -3.13 5.04
C TYR A 54 -12.31 -3.97 3.88
N ARG A 55 -12.64 -5.25 3.81
CA ARG A 55 -12.24 -6.10 2.67
C ARG A 55 -12.72 -5.51 1.34
N HIS A 56 -13.94 -5.01 1.29
CA HIS A 56 -14.50 -4.41 0.08
C HIS A 56 -13.97 -3.00 -0.21
N THR A 57 -13.76 -2.18 0.81
CA THR A 57 -13.25 -0.81 0.64
C THR A 57 -11.76 -0.78 0.27
N MET A 58 -10.94 -1.65 0.85
CA MET A 58 -9.51 -1.75 0.50
C MET A 58 -9.31 -2.11 -0.97
N GLY A 59 -10.08 -3.06 -1.49
CA GLY A 59 -10.03 -3.41 -2.92
C GLY A 59 -10.41 -2.26 -3.84
N LEU A 60 -11.43 -1.48 -3.46
CA LEU A 60 -11.85 -0.31 -4.21
C LEU A 60 -10.81 0.82 -4.15
N HIS A 61 -10.25 1.07 -2.97
CA HIS A 61 -9.20 2.06 -2.79
C HIS A 61 -7.97 1.74 -3.64
N ALA A 62 -7.52 0.49 -3.62
CA ALA A 62 -6.39 0.04 -4.44
C ALA A 62 -6.68 0.17 -5.95
N ALA A 63 -7.91 -0.11 -6.39
CA ALA A 63 -8.32 0.07 -7.79
C ALA A 63 -8.37 1.56 -8.18
N LEU A 64 -8.89 2.43 -7.30
CA LEU A 64 -8.94 3.87 -7.51
C LEU A 64 -7.52 4.46 -7.60
N MET A 65 -6.63 4.08 -6.72
CA MET A 65 -5.24 4.54 -6.74
C MET A 65 -4.52 4.13 -8.03
N ARG A 66 -4.73 2.90 -8.50
CA ARG A 66 -4.21 2.45 -9.81
C ARG A 66 -4.80 3.26 -10.98
N PHE A 67 -6.09 3.60 -10.93
CA PHE A 67 -6.73 4.40 -11.95
C PHE A 67 -6.20 5.84 -11.98
N VAL A 68 -6.13 6.50 -10.83
CA VAL A 68 -5.57 7.87 -10.69
C VAL A 68 -4.13 7.90 -11.22
N GLU A 69 -3.32 6.90 -10.88
CA GLU A 69 -1.95 6.80 -11.35
C GLU A 69 -1.86 6.60 -12.86
N ARG A 70 -2.75 5.79 -13.47
CA ARG A 70 -2.84 5.67 -14.94
C ARG A 70 -3.23 6.98 -15.61
N CYS A 71 -4.14 7.75 -15.01
CA CYS A 71 -4.51 9.08 -15.52
C CYS A 71 -3.34 10.07 -15.43
N ARG A 72 -2.58 10.02 -14.33
CA ARG A 72 -1.40 10.85 -14.10
C ARG A 72 -0.29 10.58 -15.13
N ARG A 73 -0.12 9.30 -15.53
CA ARG A 73 0.88 8.88 -16.54
C ARG A 73 0.56 9.28 -17.98
N ARG A 74 -0.67 9.70 -18.29
CA ARG A 74 -1.10 10.07 -19.65
C ARG A 74 -0.73 11.47 -20.08
N SER A 75 0.00 12.25 -19.29
CA SER A 75 0.55 13.53 -19.76
C SER A 75 1.54 13.29 -20.88
N LEU A 76 1.24 13.80 -22.07
CA LEU A 76 2.10 13.70 -23.27
C LEU A 76 3.50 14.27 -23.04
N TRP A 77 3.64 15.20 -22.11
CA TRP A 77 4.92 15.79 -21.70
C TRP A 77 5.87 14.77 -21.09
N GLN A 78 5.38 13.79 -20.33
CA GLN A 78 6.22 12.74 -19.75
C GLN A 78 6.77 11.78 -20.81
N ARG A 79 6.13 11.66 -21.99
CA ARG A 79 6.65 10.85 -23.10
C ARG A 79 7.83 11.54 -23.80
N ILE A 80 7.88 12.84 -23.84
CA ILE A 80 8.95 13.62 -24.50
C ILE A 80 10.18 13.67 -23.59
N VAL A 81 10.01 13.83 -22.28
CA VAL A 81 11.10 13.86 -21.29
C VAL A 81 11.81 12.49 -21.14
N ARG A 82 11.14 11.40 -21.48
CA ARG A 82 11.70 10.02 -21.43
C ARG A 82 12.85 9.77 -22.42
N TRP A 83 13.09 10.67 -23.35
CA TRP A 83 14.23 10.61 -24.29
C TRP A 83 15.49 11.31 -23.75
N LEU A 84 15.39 12.09 -22.67
CA LEU A 84 16.56 12.63 -22.00
C LEU A 84 17.06 11.61 -20.95
N PRO A 85 18.39 11.41 -20.83
CA PRO A 85 18.92 10.54 -19.80
C PRO A 85 18.52 11.08 -18.43
N SER A 86 17.74 10.27 -17.67
CA SER A 86 17.34 10.62 -16.31
C SER A 86 18.58 10.78 -15.43
N PRO A 87 18.70 11.85 -14.64
CA PRO A 87 19.85 12.00 -13.75
C PRO A 87 19.91 10.82 -12.78
N ARG A 88 21.00 10.07 -12.82
CA ARG A 88 21.23 8.97 -11.87
C ARG A 88 21.52 9.56 -10.51
N ILE A 89 20.76 9.10 -9.51
CA ILE A 89 21.04 9.36 -8.11
C ILE A 89 21.59 8.05 -7.56
N GLU A 90 22.82 8.08 -7.11
CA GLU A 90 23.55 6.87 -6.76
C GLU A 90 23.67 5.90 -7.98
N GLN A 91 24.37 4.81 -7.78
CA GLN A 91 24.67 3.88 -8.88
C GLN A 91 23.44 3.16 -9.45
N TYR A 92 22.39 3.01 -8.62
CA TYR A 92 21.25 2.11 -8.91
C TYR A 92 19.93 2.82 -9.21
N PHE A 93 19.82 4.11 -8.91
CA PHE A 93 18.56 4.81 -8.93
C PHE A 93 18.57 5.99 -9.90
N ALA A 94 17.42 6.28 -10.48
CA ALA A 94 17.22 7.42 -11.37
C ALA A 94 15.94 8.16 -10.99
N ILE A 95 15.87 9.45 -11.34
CA ILE A 95 14.65 10.24 -11.20
C ILE A 95 13.99 10.37 -12.57
N ASP A 96 12.72 10.03 -12.66
CA ASP A 96 11.86 10.28 -13.82
C ASP A 96 10.71 11.22 -13.39
N GLY A 97 10.84 12.49 -13.71
CA GLY A 97 9.94 13.54 -13.23
C GLY A 97 10.02 13.70 -11.71
N GLU A 98 8.93 13.40 -11.00
CA GLU A 98 8.86 13.42 -9.53
C GLU A 98 8.95 12.00 -8.90
N ALA A 99 9.24 11.00 -9.71
CA ALA A 99 9.29 9.62 -9.26
C ALA A 99 10.71 9.07 -9.25
N LEU A 100 11.04 8.34 -8.19
CA LEU A 100 12.26 7.55 -8.09
C LEU A 100 12.03 6.21 -8.81
N THR A 101 12.91 5.88 -9.73
CA THR A 101 12.86 4.63 -10.51
C THR A 101 14.21 3.92 -10.54
N VAL A 102 14.21 2.72 -11.11
CA VAL A 102 15.42 1.92 -11.34
C VAL A 102 15.55 1.71 -12.86
N PRO A 103 16.72 2.00 -13.46
CA PRO A 103 16.98 1.69 -14.85
C PRO A 103 16.69 0.22 -15.15
N ALA A 104 16.19 -0.06 -16.36
CA ALA A 104 15.75 -1.41 -16.74
C ALA A 104 16.85 -2.46 -16.59
N GLU A 105 18.08 -2.07 -16.94
CA GLU A 105 19.29 -2.93 -16.87
C GLU A 105 19.68 -3.31 -15.43
N LEU A 106 19.31 -2.50 -14.43
CA LEU A 106 19.65 -2.71 -13.02
C LEU A 106 18.47 -3.28 -12.21
N ARG A 107 17.28 -3.36 -12.83
CA ARG A 107 16.04 -3.71 -12.14
C ARG A 107 16.09 -5.09 -11.47
N SER A 108 16.57 -6.09 -12.17
CA SER A 108 16.73 -7.45 -11.63
C SER A 108 17.70 -7.49 -10.44
N GLN A 109 18.80 -6.75 -10.52
CA GLN A 109 19.78 -6.66 -9.45
C GLN A 109 19.21 -5.98 -8.20
N VAL A 110 18.49 -4.89 -8.37
CA VAL A 110 17.87 -4.15 -7.25
C VAL A 110 16.77 -4.99 -6.59
N LEU A 111 15.93 -5.66 -7.40
CA LEU A 111 14.85 -6.50 -6.88
C LEU A 111 15.36 -7.71 -6.09
N ALA A 112 16.51 -8.25 -6.44
CA ALA A 112 17.10 -9.39 -5.75
C ALA A 112 17.81 -9.04 -4.43
N GLN A 113 18.03 -7.74 -4.13
CA GLN A 113 18.82 -7.30 -2.97
C GLN A 113 17.98 -6.49 -1.99
N PRO A 114 17.59 -7.06 -0.83
CA PRO A 114 16.80 -6.36 0.20
C PRO A 114 17.43 -5.04 0.69
N ALA A 115 18.75 -4.96 0.75
CA ALA A 115 19.47 -3.73 1.14
C ALA A 115 19.17 -2.59 0.15
N LEU A 116 19.19 -2.85 -1.15
CA LEU A 116 18.89 -1.87 -2.20
C LEU A 116 17.40 -1.49 -2.18
N LEU A 117 16.50 -2.44 -1.90
CA LEU A 117 15.08 -2.14 -1.75
C LEU A 117 14.83 -1.19 -0.59
N LEU A 118 15.43 -1.46 0.58
CA LEU A 118 15.30 -0.54 1.72
C LEU A 118 15.94 0.82 1.45
N THR A 119 17.08 0.86 0.73
CA THR A 119 17.72 2.10 0.30
C THR A 119 16.81 2.90 -0.63
N LEU A 120 16.11 2.24 -1.58
CA LEU A 120 15.12 2.87 -2.44
C LEU A 120 14.03 3.61 -1.62
N PHE A 121 13.43 2.92 -0.64
CA PHE A 121 12.40 3.52 0.21
C PHE A 121 12.94 4.66 1.09
N ASN A 122 14.15 4.51 1.63
CA ASN A 122 14.79 5.56 2.41
C ASN A 122 15.14 6.79 1.56
N LEU A 123 15.62 6.58 0.36
CA LEU A 123 15.93 7.65 -0.59
C LEU A 123 14.68 8.40 -1.03
N ALA A 124 13.62 7.66 -1.40
CA ALA A 124 12.32 8.24 -1.74
C ALA A 124 11.81 9.15 -0.61
N ARG A 125 11.85 8.66 0.64
CA ARG A 125 11.47 9.42 1.83
C ARG A 125 12.34 10.68 2.01
N SER A 126 13.66 10.52 2.01
CA SER A 126 14.60 11.62 2.29
C SER A 126 14.56 12.73 1.24
N ARG A 127 14.29 12.37 -0.01
CA ARG A 127 14.18 13.32 -1.13
C ARG A 127 12.74 13.76 -1.40
N LYS A 128 11.75 13.27 -0.63
CA LYS A 128 10.31 13.53 -0.81
C LYS A 128 9.84 13.17 -2.23
N LEU A 129 10.38 12.11 -2.80
CA LEU A 129 10.03 11.59 -4.11
C LEU A 129 9.01 10.45 -3.97
N ASN A 130 8.14 10.32 -4.96
CA ASN A 130 7.32 9.12 -5.11
C ASN A 130 8.16 7.99 -5.72
N ILE A 131 7.85 6.73 -5.39
CA ILE A 131 8.43 5.59 -6.12
C ILE A 131 7.56 5.30 -7.34
N ASP A 132 8.20 5.00 -8.49
CA ASP A 132 7.48 4.61 -9.70
C ASP A 132 6.51 3.46 -9.41
N PRO A 133 5.22 3.59 -9.70
CA PRO A 133 4.23 2.56 -9.42
C PRO A 133 4.48 1.23 -10.15
N ALA A 134 5.07 1.25 -11.36
CA ALA A 134 5.46 0.01 -12.02
C ALA A 134 6.60 -0.69 -11.28
N LEU A 135 7.52 0.08 -10.71
CA LEU A 135 8.58 -0.47 -9.86
C LEU A 135 8.00 -1.03 -8.55
N LEU A 136 7.01 -0.36 -7.93
CA LEU A 136 6.33 -0.89 -6.73
C LEU A 136 5.61 -2.21 -7.02
N GLU A 137 4.97 -2.34 -8.17
CA GLU A 137 4.33 -3.60 -8.60
C GLU A 137 5.36 -4.70 -8.83
N ASP A 138 6.50 -4.38 -9.43
CA ASP A 138 7.60 -5.32 -9.60
C ASP A 138 8.19 -5.76 -8.25
N ILE A 139 8.36 -4.83 -7.30
CA ILE A 139 8.80 -5.13 -5.95
C ILE A 139 7.79 -6.04 -5.24
N HIS A 140 6.49 -5.75 -5.33
CA HIS A 140 5.44 -6.56 -4.73
C HIS A 140 5.50 -8.01 -5.23
N ARG A 141 5.59 -8.21 -6.55
CA ARG A 141 5.70 -9.55 -7.16
C ARG A 141 6.97 -10.28 -6.74
N HIS A 142 8.09 -9.55 -6.64
CA HIS A 142 9.38 -10.14 -6.26
C HIS A 142 9.52 -10.39 -4.76
N ALA A 143 8.78 -9.67 -3.93
CA ALA A 143 8.83 -9.82 -2.48
C ALA A 143 8.51 -11.24 -2.01
N GLU A 144 7.70 -12.00 -2.76
CA GLU A 144 7.39 -13.38 -2.43
C GLU A 144 8.59 -14.33 -2.55
N THR A 145 9.51 -14.04 -3.48
CA THR A 145 10.71 -14.85 -3.72
C THR A 145 11.84 -14.55 -2.72
N LEU A 146 11.79 -13.41 -2.03
CA LEU A 146 12.80 -13.03 -1.05
C LEU A 146 12.55 -13.71 0.30
N SER A 147 13.59 -14.26 0.91
CA SER A 147 13.49 -14.83 2.26
C SER A 147 13.54 -13.75 3.34
N ALA A 148 12.89 -13.99 4.48
CA ALA A 148 12.93 -13.07 5.62
C ALA A 148 14.36 -12.89 6.16
N GLU A 149 15.19 -13.93 6.11
CA GLU A 149 16.58 -13.92 6.59
C GLU A 149 17.42 -12.86 5.89
N GLN A 150 17.21 -12.66 4.58
CA GLN A 150 17.93 -11.64 3.79
C GLN A 150 17.63 -10.22 4.27
N PHE A 151 16.53 -10.00 4.98
CA PHE A 151 16.19 -8.70 5.58
C PHE A 151 16.78 -8.52 6.99
N HIS A 152 17.43 -9.52 7.59
CA HIS A 152 17.96 -9.47 8.95
C HIS A 152 19.48 -9.27 9.01
N THR A 153 20.06 -8.59 8.02
CA THR A 153 21.47 -8.21 8.01
C THR A 153 21.70 -6.90 8.78
N PRO A 154 22.92 -6.62 9.29
CA PRO A 154 23.25 -5.35 9.92
C PRO A 154 23.01 -4.13 9.02
N GLU A 155 23.20 -4.27 7.72
CA GLU A 155 23.01 -3.23 6.73
C GLU A 155 21.53 -2.88 6.58
N THR A 156 20.68 -3.88 6.33
CA THR A 156 19.23 -3.70 6.25
C THR A 156 18.65 -3.15 7.56
N GLY A 157 19.22 -3.55 8.69
CA GLY A 157 18.85 -3.06 10.00
C GLY A 157 19.11 -1.55 10.15
N ARG A 158 20.31 -1.09 9.81
CA ARG A 158 20.67 0.33 9.85
C ARG A 158 19.79 1.18 8.93
N THR A 159 19.55 0.72 7.70
CA THR A 159 18.70 1.43 6.75
C THR A 159 17.25 1.50 7.24
N PHE A 160 16.73 0.41 7.81
CA PHE A 160 15.39 0.38 8.38
C PHE A 160 15.24 1.33 9.58
N LEU A 161 16.22 1.37 10.48
CA LEU A 161 16.25 2.32 11.59
C LEU A 161 16.31 3.77 11.09
N SER A 162 17.08 4.04 10.03
CA SER A 162 17.10 5.35 9.38
C SER A 162 15.73 5.78 8.83
N ILE A 163 14.96 4.82 8.29
CA ILE A 163 13.58 5.08 7.85
C ILE A 163 12.71 5.47 9.04
N LEU A 164 12.80 4.74 10.16
CA LEU A 164 11.99 4.97 11.35
C LEU A 164 12.34 6.29 12.06
N ALA A 165 13.63 6.62 12.14
CA ALA A 165 14.12 7.83 12.82
C ALA A 165 13.91 9.11 11.98
N GLY A 166 13.63 9.00 10.71
CA GLY A 166 13.49 10.15 9.81
C GLY A 166 12.09 10.77 9.80
N PRO A 167 11.90 11.90 9.12
CA PRO A 167 10.59 12.56 9.02
C PRO A 167 9.61 11.72 8.20
N GLY A 168 8.34 11.63 8.65
CA GLY A 168 7.25 10.97 7.94
C GLY A 168 7.39 9.46 7.75
N PRO A 169 7.79 8.68 8.78
CA PRO A 169 8.03 7.25 8.63
C PRO A 169 6.75 6.47 8.26
N ALA A 170 5.58 6.95 8.67
CA ALA A 170 4.31 6.26 8.47
C ALA A 170 4.00 6.00 7.00
N GLN A 171 4.17 6.99 6.13
CA GLN A 171 3.93 6.86 4.68
C GLN A 171 4.87 5.84 4.03
N THR A 172 6.14 5.85 4.45
CA THR A 172 7.14 4.90 3.95
C THR A 172 6.84 3.48 4.42
N MET A 173 6.46 3.33 5.69
CA MET A 173 6.05 2.04 6.25
C MET A 173 4.81 1.48 5.56
N GLU A 174 3.83 2.33 5.25
CA GLU A 174 2.65 1.95 4.48
C GLU A 174 3.01 1.51 3.05
N ALA A 175 3.90 2.23 2.39
CA ALA A 175 4.39 1.83 1.06
C ALA A 175 5.14 0.49 1.10
N MET A 176 5.99 0.26 2.10
CA MET A 176 6.67 -1.02 2.33
C MET A 176 5.69 -2.15 2.68
N HIS A 177 4.63 -1.85 3.43
CA HIS A 177 3.57 -2.81 3.74
C HIS A 177 2.82 -3.24 2.47
N ARG A 178 2.41 -2.28 1.64
CA ARG A 178 1.77 -2.55 0.34
C ARG A 178 2.67 -3.35 -0.61
N ALA A 179 3.98 -3.13 -0.54
CA ALA A 179 4.99 -3.88 -1.29
C ALA A 179 5.36 -5.24 -0.67
N HIS A 180 4.70 -5.66 0.42
CA HIS A 180 4.94 -6.91 1.16
C HIS A 180 6.35 -7.05 1.80
N LEU A 181 7.12 -5.98 1.84
CA LEU A 181 8.48 -5.99 2.42
C LEU A 181 8.46 -5.85 3.95
N LEU A 182 7.49 -5.11 4.50
CA LEU A 182 7.44 -4.84 5.93
C LEU A 182 7.31 -6.11 6.76
N ALA A 183 6.48 -7.05 6.35
CA ALA A 183 6.30 -8.33 7.03
C ALA A 183 7.56 -9.20 7.00
N LYS A 184 8.40 -9.08 5.97
CA LYS A 184 9.71 -9.76 5.88
C LYS A 184 10.71 -9.22 6.90
N ARG A 185 10.67 -7.91 7.18
CA ARG A 185 11.56 -7.25 8.14
C ARG A 185 11.06 -7.33 9.59
N VAL A 186 9.74 -7.23 9.79
CA VAL A 186 9.10 -7.26 11.10
C VAL A 186 7.95 -8.27 11.06
N PRO A 187 8.20 -9.53 11.47
CA PRO A 187 7.21 -10.62 11.36
C PRO A 187 5.89 -10.35 12.09
N ALA A 188 5.89 -9.51 13.11
CA ALA A 188 4.67 -9.11 13.82
C ALA A 188 3.62 -8.48 12.89
N PHE A 189 4.03 -7.79 11.83
CA PHE A 189 3.13 -7.22 10.84
C PHE A 189 2.44 -8.26 9.93
N SER A 190 2.93 -9.48 9.88
CA SER A 190 2.24 -10.56 9.15
C SER A 190 0.91 -10.94 9.81
N ARG A 191 0.79 -10.75 11.14
CA ARG A 191 -0.43 -11.03 11.92
C ARG A 191 -1.49 -9.94 11.80
N VAL A 192 -1.10 -8.74 11.36
CA VAL A 192 -2.02 -7.61 11.14
C VAL A 192 -2.75 -7.74 9.78
N ARG A 193 -2.34 -8.68 8.94
CA ARG A 193 -3.13 -9.07 7.77
C ARG A 193 -4.40 -9.73 8.27
N GLY A 194 -5.52 -9.04 8.19
CA GLY A 194 -6.80 -9.71 8.20
C GLY A 194 -6.80 -10.82 7.14
N PRO A 195 -7.49 -11.93 7.36
CA PRO A 195 -7.51 -13.02 6.40
C PRO A 195 -7.91 -12.49 5.02
N MET A 196 -7.08 -12.83 4.02
CA MET A 196 -7.37 -12.56 2.61
C MET A 196 -8.63 -13.31 2.19
#